data_29676b7db8676d5e9233367fb63be242
#
_entry.id   29676b7db8676d5e9233367fb63be242
#
_cell.length_a   1.000
_cell.length_b   1.000
_cell.length_c   1.000
_cell.angle_alpha   90.00
_cell.angle_beta   90.00
_cell.angle_gamma   90.00
#
_symmetry.space_group_name_H-M   'P 1'
#
loop_
_entity.id
_entity.type
_entity.pdbx_description
1 polymer ?
#
loop_
_entity_poly.entity_id
_entity_poly.type
_entity_poly.pdbx_seq_one_letter_code
_entity_poly.pdbx_strand_id
1 'polypeptide(L)'
;MKMKGIVARRSRLLVLLLAILFLVGSGCAAFKKSQDTPEETDDKKSEVKGPAPIYYDFVDVLIPAELSLVKKNSFVYSTPSFAAGVLVFEGYVQGESLVHFFTTNMAKDGWTLKSSFRYRKVILSFEKEQRSCLVSVAEYPLKTRVEIWVAPQVAAGSP
;
A
#
# COMPACT_ATOMS: atom_id res chain seq x y z
N MET A 1 -10.27 -34.99 54.40
CA MET A 1 -9.42 -36.04 53.79
C MET A 1 -9.93 -36.36 52.39
N LYS A 2 -9.46 -35.70 51.33
CA LYS A 2 -9.68 -36.04 49.89
C LYS A 2 -8.99 -35.05 48.94
N MET A 3 -7.65 -34.87 49.08
CA MET A 3 -6.86 -34.03 48.13
C MET A 3 -5.67 -34.78 47.48
N LYS A 4 -5.53 -36.06 47.65
CA LYS A 4 -4.40 -36.83 47.07
C LYS A 4 -4.67 -37.43 45.69
N GLY A 5 -5.93 -37.45 45.21
CA GLY A 5 -6.27 -38.11 43.95
C GLY A 5 -6.12 -37.23 42.69
N ILE A 6 -6.16 -35.92 42.83
CA ILE A 6 -6.23 -35.01 41.67
C ILE A 6 -4.82 -34.74 41.11
N VAL A 7 -3.80 -34.72 41.97
CA VAL A 7 -2.40 -34.46 41.56
C VAL A 7 -1.83 -35.62 40.77
N ALA A 8 -2.12 -36.86 41.17
CA ALA A 8 -1.67 -38.09 40.49
C ALA A 8 -2.24 -38.25 39.05
N ARG A 9 -3.48 -37.77 38.85
CA ARG A 9 -4.13 -37.88 37.56
C ARG A 9 -3.60 -36.85 36.53
N ARG A 10 -3.23 -35.65 36.99
CA ARG A 10 -2.63 -34.61 36.16
C ARG A 10 -1.20 -34.97 35.73
N SER A 11 -0.42 -35.64 36.61
CA SER A 11 0.95 -36.09 36.30
C SER A 11 0.94 -37.19 35.23
N ARG A 12 -0.01 -38.14 35.27
CA ARG A 12 -0.12 -39.21 34.25
C ARG A 12 -0.53 -38.66 32.87
N LEU A 13 -1.37 -37.63 32.80
CA LEU A 13 -1.77 -36.97 31.56
C LEU A 13 -0.60 -36.22 30.93
N LEU A 14 0.22 -35.55 31.73
CA LEU A 14 1.41 -34.83 31.27
C LEU A 14 2.50 -35.78 30.69
N VAL A 15 2.69 -36.95 31.33
CA VAL A 15 3.63 -37.96 30.84
C VAL A 15 3.15 -38.59 29.53
N LEU A 16 1.83 -38.81 29.38
CA LEU A 16 1.26 -39.33 28.14
C LEU A 16 1.36 -38.30 26.99
N LEU A 17 1.17 -37.01 27.24
CA LEU A 17 1.36 -35.96 26.25
C LEU A 17 2.82 -35.82 25.80
N LEU A 18 3.77 -35.95 26.70
CA LEU A 18 5.23 -35.96 26.38
C LEU A 18 5.63 -37.17 25.55
N ALA A 19 5.07 -38.36 25.82
CA ALA A 19 5.34 -39.57 25.07
C ALA A 19 4.83 -39.50 23.62
N ILE A 20 3.72 -38.84 23.36
CA ILE A 20 3.16 -38.66 22.01
C ILE A 20 4.01 -37.68 21.19
N LEU A 21 4.64 -36.69 21.82
CA LEU A 21 5.50 -35.70 21.13
C LEU A 21 6.82 -36.33 20.61
N PHE A 22 7.28 -37.44 21.19
CA PHE A 22 8.53 -38.14 20.78
C PHE A 22 8.36 -39.10 19.59
N LEU A 23 7.13 -39.46 19.22
CA LEU A 23 6.86 -40.43 18.15
C LEU A 23 6.73 -39.82 16.74
N VAL A 24 6.76 -38.48 16.59
CA VAL A 24 6.60 -37.80 15.30
C VAL A 24 7.94 -37.36 14.67
N GLY A 25 9.08 -37.64 15.32
CA GLY A 25 10.40 -37.15 14.96
C GLY A 25 11.26 -38.04 14.05
N SER A 26 10.76 -39.12 13.42
CA SER A 26 11.59 -40.02 12.61
C SER A 26 11.13 -40.10 11.16
N GLY A 27 11.32 -39.00 10.41
CA GLY A 27 11.18 -38.96 8.96
C GLY A 27 12.53 -38.71 8.30
N CYS A 28 13.32 -39.76 8.03
CA CYS A 28 14.58 -39.67 7.31
C CYS A 28 14.37 -39.34 5.84
N ALA A 29 14.96 -38.22 5.41
CA ALA A 29 15.12 -37.83 4.03
C ALA A 29 16.09 -38.76 3.29
N ALA A 30 15.66 -39.38 2.20
CA ALA A 30 16.52 -40.00 1.22
C ALA A 30 17.00 -38.93 0.23
N PHE A 31 18.25 -38.51 0.39
CA PHE A 31 18.95 -37.61 -0.53
C PHE A 31 19.40 -38.40 -1.77
N LYS A 32 18.80 -38.17 -2.92
CA LYS A 32 19.27 -38.67 -4.20
C LYS A 32 19.91 -37.51 -4.98
N LYS A 33 21.23 -37.58 -5.07
CA LYS A 33 22.11 -36.72 -5.84
C LYS A 33 21.91 -37.01 -7.34
N SER A 34 21.56 -36.05 -8.13
CA SER A 34 21.75 -36.03 -9.58
C SER A 34 22.22 -34.67 -10.03
N GLN A 35 23.19 -34.70 -10.94
CA GLN A 35 24.03 -33.63 -11.44
C GLN A 35 23.35 -32.68 -12.39
N ASP A 36 23.86 -31.45 -12.34
CA ASP A 36 24.09 -30.46 -13.40
C ASP A 36 23.00 -30.18 -14.44
N THR A 37 22.36 -29.00 -14.28
CA THR A 37 22.11 -28.02 -15.33
C THR A 37 21.81 -26.69 -14.65
N PRO A 38 22.39 -25.54 -15.07
CA PRO A 38 22.06 -24.23 -14.51
C PRO A 38 20.72 -23.80 -15.10
N GLU A 39 19.67 -23.93 -14.34
CA GLU A 39 18.35 -23.42 -14.65
C GLU A 39 18.16 -22.09 -13.93
N GLU A 40 17.91 -21.06 -14.74
CA GLU A 40 17.57 -19.71 -14.32
C GLU A 40 16.51 -19.76 -13.19
N THR A 41 16.85 -19.19 -12.03
CA THR A 41 15.91 -18.92 -10.97
C THR A 41 14.98 -17.81 -11.43
N ASP A 42 13.88 -18.20 -12.06
CA ASP A 42 12.70 -17.36 -12.22
C ASP A 42 12.08 -17.16 -10.82
N ASP A 43 12.50 -16.08 -10.17
CA ASP A 43 11.89 -15.55 -8.94
C ASP A 43 10.47 -15.12 -9.25
N LYS A 44 9.59 -16.10 -9.44
CA LYS A 44 8.15 -15.88 -9.55
C LYS A 44 7.61 -15.47 -8.19
N LYS A 45 7.96 -14.23 -7.80
CA LYS A 45 7.27 -13.48 -6.75
C LYS A 45 5.79 -13.55 -7.05
N SER A 46 5.07 -14.30 -6.25
CA SER A 46 3.62 -14.44 -6.30
C SER A 46 3.01 -13.05 -6.06
N GLU A 47 2.84 -12.26 -7.10
CA GLU A 47 2.08 -11.03 -7.05
C GLU A 47 0.64 -11.41 -6.74
N VAL A 48 0.19 -11.06 -5.54
CA VAL A 48 -1.24 -10.98 -5.22
C VAL A 48 -1.80 -9.93 -6.18
N LYS A 49 -2.44 -10.39 -7.25
CA LYS A 49 -3.04 -9.58 -8.30
C LYS A 49 -4.29 -8.89 -7.74
N GLY A 50 -4.08 -7.85 -6.93
CA GLY A 50 -5.11 -6.85 -6.64
C GLY A 50 -5.38 -6.02 -7.90
N PRO A 51 -6.46 -5.23 -7.91
CA PRO A 51 -6.74 -4.31 -9.01
C PRO A 51 -5.54 -3.39 -9.25
N ALA A 52 -5.19 -3.16 -10.52
CA ALA A 52 -4.02 -2.35 -10.88
C ALA A 52 -4.33 -0.84 -10.69
N PRO A 53 -3.35 -0.03 -10.25
CA PRO A 53 -3.48 1.43 -10.26
C PRO A 53 -3.76 1.96 -11.65
N ILE A 54 -4.52 3.06 -11.75
CA ILE A 54 -4.95 3.64 -13.02
C ILE A 54 -4.73 5.16 -13.06
N TYR A 55 -4.56 5.72 -14.26
CA TYR A 55 -4.59 7.15 -14.51
C TYR A 55 -6.02 7.61 -14.84
N TYR A 56 -6.39 8.77 -14.34
CA TYR A 56 -7.64 9.45 -14.66
C TYR A 56 -7.39 10.64 -15.60
N ASP A 57 -8.10 11.74 -15.41
CA ASP A 57 -7.96 12.95 -16.23
C ASP A 57 -6.54 13.56 -16.19
N PHE A 58 -5.78 13.30 -15.13
CA PHE A 58 -4.36 13.66 -15.04
C PHE A 58 -3.52 12.45 -15.41
N VAL A 59 -2.99 12.45 -16.66
CA VAL A 59 -2.26 11.32 -17.27
C VAL A 59 -0.90 11.01 -16.63
N ASP A 60 -0.46 11.84 -15.72
CA ASP A 60 0.81 11.72 -14.99
C ASP A 60 0.62 11.76 -13.47
N VAL A 61 -0.58 11.41 -12.99
CA VAL A 61 -0.89 11.19 -11.59
C VAL A 61 -1.56 9.84 -11.44
N LEU A 62 -0.78 8.85 -11.03
CA LEU A 62 -1.26 7.49 -10.83
C LEU A 62 -2.13 7.40 -9.56
N ILE A 63 -3.26 6.70 -9.64
CA ILE A 63 -4.22 6.55 -8.55
C ILE A 63 -4.25 5.09 -8.09
N PRO A 64 -4.14 4.80 -6.78
CA PRO A 64 -4.32 3.45 -6.25
C PRO A 64 -5.70 2.89 -6.62
N ALA A 65 -5.75 1.63 -6.98
CA ALA A 65 -6.98 0.97 -7.42
C ALA A 65 -8.02 0.81 -6.29
N GLU A 66 -7.59 0.89 -5.04
CA GLU A 66 -8.44 0.83 -3.85
C GLU A 66 -9.23 2.12 -3.60
N LEU A 67 -8.91 3.18 -4.34
CA LEU A 67 -9.60 4.46 -4.25
C LEU A 67 -10.69 4.58 -5.32
N SER A 68 -11.86 5.06 -4.92
CA SER A 68 -12.99 5.31 -5.81
C SER A 68 -13.21 6.80 -6.01
N LEU A 69 -13.41 7.22 -7.27
CA LEU A 69 -13.65 8.61 -7.63
C LEU A 69 -14.99 9.12 -7.08
N VAL A 70 -14.97 10.25 -6.39
CA VAL A 70 -16.14 10.97 -5.90
C VAL A 70 -16.51 12.06 -6.92
N LYS A 71 -17.21 11.68 -7.99
CA LYS A 71 -17.55 12.57 -9.13
C LYS A 71 -18.16 13.91 -8.72
N LYS A 72 -19.08 13.91 -7.74
CA LYS A 72 -19.77 15.14 -7.29
C LYS A 72 -18.84 16.20 -6.67
N ASN A 73 -17.65 15.78 -6.23
CA ASN A 73 -16.65 16.65 -5.61
C ASN A 73 -15.44 16.89 -6.53
N SER A 74 -15.45 16.29 -7.72
CA SER A 74 -14.36 16.39 -8.69
C SER A 74 -14.76 17.31 -9.84
N PHE A 75 -13.79 18.09 -10.30
CA PHE A 75 -13.94 18.96 -11.46
C PHE A 75 -12.60 19.10 -12.16
N VAL A 76 -12.55 18.79 -13.45
CA VAL A 76 -11.35 18.99 -14.28
C VAL A 76 -11.74 19.78 -15.53
N TYR A 77 -11.00 20.84 -15.77
CA TYR A 77 -10.99 21.59 -17.01
C TYR A 77 -9.83 21.10 -17.86
N SER A 78 -10.13 20.59 -19.06
CA SER A 78 -9.13 20.07 -19.98
C SER A 78 -9.13 20.81 -21.30
N THR A 79 -7.94 21.10 -21.80
CA THR A 79 -7.66 21.63 -23.14
C THR A 79 -6.66 20.71 -23.84
N PRO A 80 -6.41 20.86 -25.14
CA PRO A 80 -5.36 20.10 -25.80
C PRO A 80 -3.95 20.29 -25.22
N SER A 81 -3.70 21.40 -24.52
CA SER A 81 -2.40 21.77 -24.00
C SER A 81 -2.22 21.50 -22.51
N PHE A 82 -3.28 21.43 -21.71
CA PHE A 82 -3.20 21.15 -20.28
C PHE A 82 -4.53 20.69 -19.69
N ALA A 83 -4.44 19.97 -18.54
CA ALA A 83 -5.57 19.69 -17.68
C ALA A 83 -5.31 20.31 -16.28
N ALA A 84 -6.33 20.96 -15.71
CA ALA A 84 -6.28 21.57 -14.39
C ALA A 84 -7.60 21.34 -13.64
N GLY A 85 -7.54 21.23 -12.31
CA GLY A 85 -8.75 21.04 -11.50
C GLY A 85 -8.48 20.22 -10.26
N VAL A 86 -9.53 19.55 -9.77
CA VAL A 86 -9.48 18.69 -8.59
C VAL A 86 -10.13 17.34 -8.86
N LEU A 87 -9.46 16.27 -8.48
CA LEU A 87 -10.03 14.94 -8.36
C LEU A 87 -10.11 14.55 -6.89
N VAL A 88 -11.26 14.06 -6.47
CA VAL A 88 -11.51 13.61 -5.09
C VAL A 88 -11.79 12.13 -5.10
N PHE A 89 -11.07 11.40 -4.27
CA PHE A 89 -11.20 9.96 -4.10
C PHE A 89 -11.48 9.59 -2.66
N GLU A 90 -12.11 8.44 -2.47
CA GLU A 90 -12.32 7.84 -1.15
C GLU A 90 -12.05 6.34 -1.21
N GLY A 91 -11.51 5.76 -0.13
CA GLY A 91 -11.25 4.34 -0.02
C GLY A 91 -10.90 3.90 1.40
N TYR A 92 -10.79 2.59 1.60
CA TYR A 92 -10.42 1.97 2.89
C TYR A 92 -8.92 1.66 2.92
N VAL A 93 -8.10 2.70 2.80
CA VAL A 93 -6.64 2.61 2.74
C VAL A 93 -6.04 3.47 3.84
N GLN A 94 -4.99 2.97 4.50
CA GLN A 94 -4.27 3.74 5.51
C GLN A 94 -3.58 4.96 4.86
N GLY A 95 -3.67 6.11 5.51
CA GLY A 95 -3.12 7.36 4.99
C GLY A 95 -1.61 7.31 4.75
N GLU A 96 -0.86 6.61 5.61
CA GLU A 96 0.60 6.44 5.44
C GLU A 96 0.94 5.66 4.17
N SER A 97 0.17 4.60 3.86
CA SER A 97 0.33 3.83 2.61
C SER A 97 0.08 4.70 1.38
N LEU A 98 -0.93 5.58 1.43
CA LEU A 98 -1.23 6.53 0.36
C LEU A 98 -0.14 7.58 0.20
N VAL A 99 0.38 8.12 1.30
CA VAL A 99 1.52 9.07 1.27
C VAL A 99 2.73 8.43 0.61
N HIS A 100 3.07 7.18 0.99
CA HIS A 100 4.17 6.45 0.36
C HIS A 100 3.92 6.19 -1.12
N PHE A 101 2.70 5.75 -1.48
CA PHE A 101 2.30 5.50 -2.86
C PHE A 101 2.48 6.75 -3.73
N PHE A 102 1.90 7.90 -3.31
CA PHE A 102 2.00 9.13 -4.09
C PHE A 102 3.44 9.64 -4.16
N THR A 103 4.18 9.65 -3.07
CA THR A 103 5.59 10.09 -3.07
C THR A 103 6.42 9.28 -4.06
N THR A 104 6.23 7.96 -4.09
CA THR A 104 7.00 7.06 -4.96
C THR A 104 6.60 7.18 -6.43
N ASN A 105 5.29 7.18 -6.73
CA ASN A 105 4.83 7.13 -8.11
C ASN A 105 4.84 8.50 -8.78
N MET A 106 4.56 9.58 -8.06
CA MET A 106 4.73 10.94 -8.58
C MET A 106 6.17 11.20 -9.04
N ALA A 107 7.17 10.72 -8.28
CA ALA A 107 8.57 10.83 -8.68
C ALA A 107 8.86 10.07 -9.98
N LYS A 108 8.29 8.88 -10.19
CA LYS A 108 8.42 8.11 -11.44
C LYS A 108 7.79 8.83 -12.63
N ASP A 109 6.69 9.55 -12.40
CA ASP A 109 5.99 10.33 -13.42
C ASP A 109 6.60 11.73 -13.63
N GLY A 110 7.78 11.99 -13.06
CA GLY A 110 8.58 13.22 -13.27
C GLY A 110 8.17 14.39 -12.37
N TRP A 111 7.35 14.18 -11.35
CA TRP A 111 7.03 15.19 -10.35
C TRP A 111 8.10 15.28 -9.27
N THR A 112 8.46 16.49 -8.87
CA THR A 112 9.40 16.74 -7.76
C THR A 112 8.61 17.13 -6.51
N LEU A 113 8.79 16.39 -5.41
CA LEU A 113 8.22 16.76 -4.11
C LEU A 113 8.91 18.02 -3.58
N LYS A 114 8.16 19.09 -3.35
CA LYS A 114 8.66 20.38 -2.84
C LYS A 114 8.46 20.55 -1.36
N SER A 115 7.31 20.09 -0.85
CA SER A 115 7.03 20.13 0.58
C SER A 115 6.07 19.01 1.00
N SER A 116 6.20 18.61 2.27
CA SER A 116 5.28 17.70 2.95
C SER A 116 4.90 18.33 4.28
N PHE A 117 3.60 18.42 4.53
CA PHE A 117 3.05 19.02 5.72
C PHE A 117 2.05 18.07 6.38
N ARG A 118 2.16 17.86 7.69
CA ARG A 118 1.31 16.92 8.43
C ARG A 118 0.70 17.62 9.66
N TYR A 119 -0.63 17.62 9.72
CA TYR A 119 -1.39 18.03 10.90
C TYR A 119 -2.62 17.12 11.07
N ARG A 120 -3.83 17.59 10.78
CA ARG A 120 -5.05 16.76 10.74
C ARG A 120 -5.15 15.93 9.46
N LYS A 121 -4.44 16.33 8.44
CA LYS A 121 -4.27 15.67 7.16
C LYS A 121 -2.83 15.81 6.71
N VAL A 122 -2.40 14.97 5.80
CA VAL A 122 -1.11 15.12 5.13
C VAL A 122 -1.32 15.89 3.84
N ILE A 123 -0.48 16.86 3.57
CA ILE A 123 -0.46 17.61 2.32
C ILE A 123 0.93 17.44 1.70
N LEU A 124 0.96 16.93 0.47
CA LEU A 124 2.16 16.81 -0.34
C LEU A 124 2.06 17.82 -1.48
N SER A 125 3.07 18.63 -1.65
CA SER A 125 3.17 19.59 -2.76
C SER A 125 4.24 19.14 -3.73
N PHE A 126 3.86 19.01 -4.99
CA PHE A 126 4.74 18.59 -6.08
C PHE A 126 4.78 19.66 -7.17
N GLU A 127 5.89 19.68 -7.89
CA GLU A 127 6.08 20.52 -9.08
C GLU A 127 6.60 19.68 -10.23
N LYS A 128 6.10 19.98 -11.43
CA LYS A 128 6.57 19.38 -12.68
C LYS A 128 6.43 20.40 -13.81
N GLU A 129 7.55 20.79 -14.42
CA GLU A 129 7.59 21.82 -15.47
C GLU A 129 6.94 23.12 -14.96
N GLN A 130 5.83 23.55 -15.60
CA GLN A 130 5.07 24.73 -15.23
C GLN A 130 3.76 24.40 -14.54
N ARG A 131 3.68 23.25 -13.85
CA ARG A 131 2.49 22.81 -13.13
C ARG A 131 2.82 22.49 -11.67
N SER A 132 1.84 22.75 -10.82
CA SER A 132 1.86 22.31 -9.42
C SER A 132 0.78 21.25 -9.20
N CYS A 133 1.09 20.28 -8.34
CA CYS A 133 0.14 19.30 -7.87
C CYS A 133 0.16 19.26 -6.35
N LEU A 134 -1.02 19.35 -5.74
CA LEU A 134 -1.19 19.23 -4.31
C LEU A 134 -2.03 18.00 -4.01
N VAL A 135 -1.46 17.05 -3.26
CA VAL A 135 -2.15 15.85 -2.80
C VAL A 135 -2.45 15.98 -1.31
N SER A 136 -3.73 15.98 -0.96
CA SER A 136 -4.21 16.05 0.42
C SER A 136 -4.78 14.70 0.83
N VAL A 137 -4.24 14.09 1.88
CA VAL A 137 -4.69 12.79 2.43
C VAL A 137 -5.27 13.02 3.81
N ALA A 138 -6.57 12.76 3.97
CA ALA A 138 -7.31 12.93 5.23
C ALA A 138 -7.95 11.61 5.64
N GLU A 139 -7.61 11.11 6.82
CA GLU A 139 -8.20 9.90 7.41
C GLU A 139 -9.42 10.27 8.25
N TYR A 140 -10.50 9.52 8.04
CA TYR A 140 -11.73 9.57 8.81
C TYR A 140 -11.99 8.19 9.43
N PRO A 141 -12.85 8.04 10.42
CA PRO A 141 -13.05 6.77 11.13
C PRO A 141 -13.38 5.57 10.23
N LEU A 142 -14.03 5.78 9.08
CA LEU A 142 -14.48 4.70 8.20
C LEU A 142 -13.84 4.73 6.81
N LYS A 143 -13.10 5.78 6.47
CA LYS A 143 -12.51 5.92 5.13
C LYS A 143 -11.43 6.99 5.11
N THR A 144 -10.56 6.89 4.13
CA THR A 144 -9.59 7.93 3.81
C THR A 144 -10.06 8.68 2.57
N ARG A 145 -9.98 10.00 2.60
CA ARG A 145 -10.23 10.87 1.44
C ARG A 145 -8.92 11.42 0.93
N VAL A 146 -8.77 11.37 -0.39
CA VAL A 146 -7.66 11.98 -1.11
C VAL A 146 -8.20 13.05 -2.05
N GLU A 147 -7.61 14.23 -2.00
CA GLU A 147 -7.89 15.32 -2.93
C GLU A 147 -6.61 15.62 -3.71
N ILE A 148 -6.71 15.64 -5.03
CA ILE A 148 -5.60 15.88 -5.94
C ILE A 148 -5.92 17.12 -6.75
N TRP A 149 -5.18 18.16 -6.50
CA TRP A 149 -5.31 19.46 -7.17
C TRP A 149 -4.17 19.65 -8.14
N VAL A 150 -4.46 19.84 -9.42
CA VAL A 150 -3.45 20.16 -10.44
C VAL A 150 -3.78 21.51 -11.03
N ALA A 151 -2.78 22.37 -11.10
CA ALA A 151 -2.91 23.71 -11.65
C ALA A 151 -1.63 24.14 -12.38
N PRO A 152 -1.72 24.99 -13.42
CA PRO A 152 -0.57 25.64 -13.97
C PRO A 152 0.07 26.56 -12.90
N GLN A 153 1.38 26.67 -12.92
CA GLN A 153 2.10 27.66 -12.10
C GLN A 153 1.93 29.04 -12.72
N VAL A 154 1.57 30.01 -11.90
CA VAL A 154 1.61 31.42 -12.29
C VAL A 154 3.05 31.92 -12.13
N ALA A 155 3.65 32.45 -13.18
CA ALA A 155 4.96 33.05 -13.08
C ALA A 155 4.98 34.13 -11.99
N ALA A 156 5.94 34.06 -11.08
CA ALA A 156 6.10 35.09 -10.04
C ALA A 156 6.38 36.43 -10.73
N GLY A 157 5.38 37.34 -10.71
CA GLY A 157 5.50 38.67 -11.32
C GLY A 157 4.40 39.05 -12.32
N SER A 158 3.39 38.18 -12.56
CA SER A 158 2.20 38.62 -13.28
C SER A 158 1.26 39.34 -12.30
N PRO A 159 0.96 40.65 -12.50
CA PRO A 159 0.02 41.38 -11.68
C PRO A 159 -1.41 40.88 -11.85
#